data_0c855e8afc8f2b99d776bf319d991b5b
#
_entry.id   0c855e8afc8f2b99d776bf319d991b5b
#
_cell.length_a   1.000
_cell.length_b   1.000
_cell.length_c   1.000
_cell.angle_alpha   90.00
_cell.angle_beta   90.00
_cell.angle_gamma   90.00
#
_symmetry.space_group_name_H-M   'P 1'
#
loop_
_entity.id
_entity.type
_entity.pdbx_description
1 polymer ?
#
loop_
_entity_poly.entity_id
_entity_poly.type
_entity_poly.pdbx_seq_one_letter_code
_entity_poly.pdbx_strand_id
1 'polypeptide(L)'
;LKYIDEFRNPEIAKRILQQIKDTVTHPWVIMEICGGQTHSILKNGIDQLLPKEIELVHGPGCPVCVTPLEMIDQALAIARQSDVIFTSFGDMLRVPGTHDDLFKVKSEGGDVRMVYSPLEALKLARENPDKEVVFFAVGFETTAPGNAMAVYQAAKEGLNNFSELVSHVLVPPAMEALLSSPENRVQAYLAAGHVCTVMGWNEYIPIAEKYKVPIVPTGFEPIDILQGILLTVQQLEEGRYNIENQYTRVVKAEGNIPAQKLIKDVFEITDRKWRGIGIIPNSGYKLTEKYKAYDAALKYNVGHIESEESPVCISGIILQGLKKPPQCPAFGKECTPEHPLGATMVSSEGACAAYYRYHR
;
A
#
# COMPACT_ATOMS: atom_id res chain seq x y z
N LEU A 1 6.93 -1.98 26.93
CA LEU A 1 6.18 -0.77 26.55
C LEU A 1 4.69 -1.11 26.46
N LYS A 2 3.84 -0.29 27.11
CA LYS A 2 2.38 -0.45 27.02
C LYS A 2 1.95 -0.47 25.53
N TYR A 3 1.03 -1.37 25.18
CA TYR A 3 0.53 -1.62 23.82
C TYR A 3 1.54 -2.23 22.82
N ILE A 4 2.70 -2.71 23.28
CA ILE A 4 3.68 -3.41 22.46
C ILE A 4 3.97 -4.80 23.05
N ASP A 5 4.51 -4.86 24.29
CA ASP A 5 4.98 -6.13 24.87
C ASP A 5 3.82 -7.12 25.09
N GLU A 6 2.65 -6.64 25.46
CA GLU A 6 1.44 -7.44 25.64
C GLU A 6 0.94 -8.07 24.31
N PHE A 7 1.19 -7.41 23.16
CA PHE A 7 0.82 -7.92 21.82
C PHE A 7 1.92 -8.79 21.19
N ARG A 8 3.01 -9.05 21.91
CA ARG A 8 4.11 -9.96 21.54
C ARG A 8 4.29 -11.12 22.50
N ASN A 9 3.36 -11.32 23.41
CA ASN A 9 3.44 -12.37 24.43
C ASN A 9 3.26 -13.76 23.81
N PRO A 10 4.27 -14.67 23.87
CA PRO A 10 4.23 -15.97 23.23
C PRO A 10 3.17 -16.91 23.81
N GLU A 11 2.85 -16.80 25.10
CA GLU A 11 1.84 -17.65 25.74
C GLU A 11 0.41 -17.29 25.28
N ILE A 12 0.17 -16.01 25.05
CA ILE A 12 -1.09 -15.55 24.45
C ILE A 12 -1.18 -16.01 22.99
N ALA A 13 -0.10 -15.86 22.22
CA ALA A 13 -0.03 -16.31 20.84
C ALA A 13 -0.30 -17.83 20.72
N LYS A 14 0.31 -18.66 21.56
CA LYS A 14 0.08 -20.12 21.60
C LYS A 14 -1.41 -20.46 21.87
N ARG A 15 -2.03 -19.74 22.80
CA ARG A 15 -3.47 -19.96 23.10
C ARG A 15 -4.37 -19.62 21.91
N ILE A 16 -4.10 -18.51 21.24
CA ILE A 16 -4.87 -18.11 20.06
C ILE A 16 -4.64 -19.12 18.92
N LEU A 17 -3.42 -19.55 18.68
CA LEU A 17 -3.09 -20.60 17.71
C LEU A 17 -3.82 -21.90 18.00
N GLN A 18 -3.92 -22.30 19.27
CA GLN A 18 -4.71 -23.47 19.64
C GLN A 18 -6.19 -23.28 19.36
N GLN A 19 -6.77 -22.11 19.68
CA GLN A 19 -8.15 -21.80 19.36
C GLN A 19 -8.41 -21.85 17.84
N ILE A 20 -7.49 -21.31 17.03
CA ILE A 20 -7.58 -21.39 15.55
C ILE A 20 -7.62 -22.86 15.11
N LYS A 21 -6.71 -23.69 15.62
CA LYS A 21 -6.66 -25.13 15.31
C LYS A 21 -7.95 -25.90 15.71
N ASP A 22 -8.52 -25.53 16.84
CA ASP A 22 -9.74 -26.15 17.34
C ASP A 22 -11.02 -25.69 16.60
N THR A 23 -10.93 -24.51 15.94
CA THR A 23 -12.08 -23.91 15.25
C THR A 23 -12.12 -24.30 13.76
N VAL A 24 -10.97 -24.35 13.08
CA VAL A 24 -10.91 -24.59 11.65
C VAL A 24 -11.27 -26.03 11.30
N THR A 25 -12.24 -26.22 10.39
CA THR A 25 -12.66 -27.55 9.92
C THR A 25 -12.58 -27.69 8.38
N HIS A 26 -12.46 -26.57 7.65
CA HIS A 26 -12.39 -26.51 6.20
C HIS A 26 -11.14 -25.76 5.72
N PRO A 27 -10.69 -25.97 4.47
CA PRO A 27 -9.64 -25.16 3.88
C PRO A 27 -10.13 -23.74 3.59
N TRP A 28 -9.38 -22.73 4.05
CA TRP A 28 -9.70 -21.31 3.85
C TRP A 28 -8.52 -20.54 3.28
N VAL A 29 -8.80 -19.67 2.31
CA VAL A 29 -7.84 -18.73 1.73
C VAL A 29 -8.17 -17.33 2.26
N ILE A 30 -7.29 -16.79 3.09
CA ILE A 30 -7.43 -15.47 3.72
C ILE A 30 -6.37 -14.54 3.14
N MET A 31 -6.79 -13.39 2.62
CA MET A 31 -5.87 -12.38 2.10
C MET A 31 -5.69 -11.26 3.13
N GLU A 32 -4.44 -10.95 3.46
CA GLU A 32 -4.13 -9.66 4.05
C GLU A 32 -3.91 -8.62 2.95
N ILE A 33 -4.41 -7.41 3.14
CA ILE A 33 -4.34 -6.34 2.16
C ILE A 33 -3.53 -5.15 2.67
N CYS A 34 -2.43 -5.45 3.34
CA CYS A 34 -1.49 -4.47 3.86
C CYS A 34 -0.07 -5.01 3.95
N GLY A 35 0.89 -4.32 3.32
CA GLY A 35 2.29 -4.72 3.39
C GLY A 35 2.88 -4.78 4.80
N GLY A 36 2.39 -3.96 5.73
CA GLY A 36 2.78 -4.05 7.14
C GLY A 36 2.32 -5.34 7.80
N GLN A 37 1.15 -5.87 7.43
CA GLN A 37 0.68 -7.19 7.87
C GLN A 37 1.53 -8.29 7.23
N THR A 38 1.79 -8.24 5.91
CA THR A 38 2.69 -9.16 5.20
C THR A 38 4.04 -9.26 5.92
N HIS A 39 4.66 -8.10 6.18
CA HIS A 39 5.93 -8.03 6.88
C HIS A 39 5.87 -8.68 8.27
N SER A 40 4.84 -8.37 9.05
CA SER A 40 4.69 -8.92 10.41
C SER A 40 4.44 -10.43 10.41
N ILE A 41 3.59 -10.93 9.50
CA ILE A 41 3.30 -12.36 9.34
C ILE A 41 4.58 -13.13 9.07
N LEU A 42 5.35 -12.72 8.08
CA LEU A 42 6.55 -13.43 7.65
C LEU A 42 7.70 -13.29 8.66
N LYS A 43 7.89 -12.09 9.22
CA LYS A 43 8.93 -11.83 10.23
C LYS A 43 8.74 -12.68 11.50
N ASN A 44 7.50 -12.90 11.89
CA ASN A 44 7.18 -13.67 13.10
C ASN A 44 6.81 -15.14 12.79
N GLY A 45 6.91 -15.59 11.54
CA GLY A 45 6.62 -16.95 11.11
C GLY A 45 5.17 -17.39 11.35
N ILE A 46 4.23 -16.44 11.37
CA ILE A 46 2.82 -16.73 11.65
C ILE A 46 2.25 -17.71 10.63
N ASP A 47 2.58 -17.53 9.35
CA ASP A 47 2.17 -18.39 8.25
C ASP A 47 2.59 -19.86 8.42
N GLN A 48 3.73 -20.10 9.09
CA GLN A 48 4.27 -21.43 9.37
C GLN A 48 3.66 -22.07 10.63
N LEU A 49 3.06 -21.28 11.52
CA LEU A 49 2.46 -21.74 12.77
C LEU A 49 0.98 -22.10 12.61
N LEU A 50 0.33 -21.62 11.58
CA LEU A 50 -1.08 -21.87 11.28
C LEU A 50 -1.30 -23.34 10.86
N PRO A 51 -2.49 -23.90 11.10
CA PRO A 51 -2.89 -25.19 10.54
C PRO A 51 -2.92 -25.12 9.01
N LYS A 52 -2.66 -26.27 8.37
CA LYS A 52 -2.56 -26.41 6.89
C LYS A 52 -3.87 -26.04 6.14
N GLU A 53 -4.97 -26.03 6.84
CA GLU A 53 -6.29 -25.63 6.37
C GLU A 53 -6.38 -24.13 6.11
N ILE A 54 -5.48 -23.32 6.68
CA ILE A 54 -5.46 -21.87 6.47
C ILE A 54 -4.31 -21.50 5.55
N GLU A 55 -4.64 -21.00 4.37
CA GLU A 55 -3.68 -20.37 3.46
C GLU A 55 -3.77 -18.84 3.56
N LEU A 56 -2.67 -18.23 4.00
CA LEU A 56 -2.52 -16.77 3.89
C LEU A 56 -1.95 -16.41 2.53
N VAL A 57 -2.59 -15.46 1.84
CA VAL A 57 -2.13 -14.87 0.58
C VAL A 57 -2.00 -13.36 0.69
N HIS A 58 -1.11 -12.79 -0.11
CA HIS A 58 -0.72 -11.39 -0.01
C HIS A 58 -1.43 -10.56 -1.06
N GLY A 59 -2.16 -9.53 -0.60
CA GLY A 59 -2.88 -8.60 -1.45
C GLY A 59 -2.04 -7.39 -1.87
N PRO A 60 -2.59 -6.52 -2.73
CA PRO A 60 -1.93 -5.32 -3.24
C PRO A 60 -1.90 -4.19 -2.21
N GLY A 61 -1.44 -4.49 -0.99
CA GLY A 61 -1.44 -3.60 0.17
C GLY A 61 -0.16 -2.80 0.42
N CYS A 62 0.79 -2.79 -0.51
CA CYS A 62 2.01 -1.99 -0.43
C CYS A 62 1.96 -0.91 -1.53
N PRO A 63 1.94 0.40 -1.19
CA PRO A 63 1.76 1.46 -2.18
C PRO A 63 2.94 1.54 -3.16
N VAL A 64 4.16 1.28 -2.69
CA VAL A 64 5.35 1.17 -3.55
C VAL A 64 5.17 0.07 -4.59
N CYS A 65 4.64 -1.07 -4.17
CA CYS A 65 4.50 -2.27 -5.00
C CYS A 65 3.47 -2.11 -6.13
N VAL A 66 2.43 -1.32 -5.89
CA VAL A 66 1.32 -1.12 -6.83
C VAL A 66 1.44 0.15 -7.67
N THR A 67 2.45 0.99 -7.40
CA THR A 67 2.71 2.18 -8.21
C THR A 67 3.06 1.78 -9.65
N PRO A 68 2.29 2.25 -10.66
CA PRO A 68 2.51 1.92 -12.05
C PRO A 68 3.90 2.32 -12.53
N LEU A 69 4.46 1.55 -13.46
CA LEU A 69 5.80 1.81 -14.00
C LEU A 69 5.90 3.17 -14.68
N GLU A 70 4.86 3.58 -15.43
CA GLU A 70 4.78 4.90 -16.04
C GLU A 70 4.87 6.05 -15.04
N MET A 71 4.36 5.88 -13.81
CA MET A 71 4.50 6.89 -12.76
C MET A 71 5.95 7.01 -12.27
N ILE A 72 6.70 5.89 -12.28
CA ILE A 72 8.13 5.91 -11.98
C ILE A 72 8.88 6.66 -13.09
N ASP A 73 8.61 6.35 -14.37
CA ASP A 73 9.25 6.99 -15.50
C ASP A 73 8.89 8.48 -15.59
N GLN A 74 7.66 8.87 -15.25
CA GLN A 74 7.28 10.28 -15.09
C GLN A 74 8.10 10.97 -13.99
N ALA A 75 8.26 10.30 -12.84
CA ALA A 75 9.09 10.80 -11.74
C ALA A 75 10.55 11.01 -12.17
N LEU A 76 11.13 10.05 -12.92
CA LEU A 76 12.47 10.15 -13.47
C LEU A 76 12.61 11.32 -14.45
N ALA A 77 11.62 11.53 -15.34
CA ALA A 77 11.61 12.63 -16.30
C ALA A 77 11.57 14.00 -15.60
N ILE A 78 10.78 14.14 -14.54
CA ILE A 78 10.71 15.37 -13.74
C ILE A 78 12.01 15.57 -12.95
N ALA A 79 12.52 14.52 -12.31
CA ALA A 79 13.72 14.60 -11.48
C ALA A 79 15.00 14.96 -12.25
N ARG A 80 15.02 14.79 -13.59
CA ARG A 80 16.12 15.20 -14.47
C ARG A 80 16.13 16.69 -14.84
N GLN A 81 15.07 17.44 -14.49
CA GLN A 81 15.03 18.88 -14.75
C GLN A 81 16.00 19.62 -13.80
N SER A 82 16.80 20.53 -14.35
CA SER A 82 17.89 21.20 -13.61
C SER A 82 17.42 22.17 -12.51
N ASP A 83 16.19 22.66 -12.64
CA ASP A 83 15.54 23.59 -11.70
C ASP A 83 14.66 22.90 -10.66
N VAL A 84 14.57 21.56 -10.68
CA VAL A 84 13.72 20.77 -9.80
C VAL A 84 14.51 20.19 -8.63
N ILE A 85 13.96 20.32 -7.43
CA ILE A 85 14.25 19.49 -6.27
C ILE A 85 13.18 18.42 -6.21
N PHE A 86 13.51 17.20 -6.59
CA PHE A 86 12.59 16.06 -6.57
C PHE A 86 12.65 15.35 -5.23
N THR A 87 11.52 15.18 -4.58
CA THR A 87 11.44 14.60 -3.23
C THR A 87 10.54 13.38 -3.20
N SER A 88 10.90 12.35 -2.42
CA SER A 88 10.10 11.15 -2.23
C SER A 88 10.47 10.40 -0.95
N PHE A 89 9.66 9.42 -0.61
CA PHE A 89 9.99 8.44 0.43
C PHE A 89 11.13 7.52 -0.01
N GLY A 90 11.94 7.05 0.94
CA GLY A 90 13.19 6.35 0.67
C GLY A 90 13.07 5.12 -0.23
N ASP A 91 12.05 4.29 -0.05
CA ASP A 91 11.85 3.09 -0.86
C ASP A 91 11.63 3.42 -2.35
N MET A 92 10.93 4.54 -2.63
CA MET A 92 10.68 4.96 -4.01
C MET A 92 11.95 5.30 -4.81
N LEU A 93 13.04 5.68 -4.13
CA LEU A 93 14.29 6.02 -4.79
C LEU A 93 14.95 4.81 -5.48
N ARG A 94 14.61 3.60 -5.04
CA ARG A 94 15.18 2.33 -5.54
C ARG A 94 14.23 1.56 -6.46
N VAL A 95 12.99 2.04 -6.63
CA VAL A 95 12.04 1.36 -7.52
C VAL A 95 12.52 1.51 -8.96
N PRO A 96 12.75 0.39 -9.67
CA PRO A 96 13.17 0.46 -11.06
C PRO A 96 12.06 1.00 -11.95
N GLY A 97 12.39 2.02 -12.76
CA GLY A 97 11.65 2.44 -13.94
C GLY A 97 11.96 1.51 -15.12
N THR A 98 11.66 1.95 -16.33
CA THR A 98 11.96 1.18 -17.54
C THR A 98 13.46 0.96 -17.75
N HIS A 99 14.30 1.97 -17.44
CA HIS A 99 15.75 1.90 -17.66
C HIS A 99 16.56 2.25 -16.42
N ASP A 100 16.07 3.15 -15.58
CA ASP A 100 16.79 3.74 -14.45
C ASP A 100 15.94 3.75 -13.18
N ASP A 101 16.54 4.23 -12.09
CA ASP A 101 15.86 4.59 -10.85
C ASP A 101 16.22 6.02 -10.42
N LEU A 102 15.61 6.53 -9.36
CA LEU A 102 15.88 7.86 -8.85
C LEU A 102 17.30 8.00 -8.26
N PHE A 103 17.94 6.94 -7.79
CA PHE A 103 19.35 6.98 -7.40
C PHE A 103 20.26 7.20 -8.59
N LYS A 104 19.95 6.59 -9.74
CA LYS A 104 20.69 6.83 -10.97
C LYS A 104 20.60 8.29 -11.41
N VAL A 105 19.39 8.87 -11.40
CA VAL A 105 19.18 10.30 -11.68
C VAL A 105 20.01 11.17 -10.72
N LYS A 106 19.99 10.84 -9.43
CA LYS A 106 20.80 11.54 -8.43
C LYS A 106 22.30 11.44 -8.72
N SER A 107 22.79 10.28 -9.12
CA SER A 107 24.21 10.07 -9.46
C SER A 107 24.64 10.85 -10.71
N GLU A 108 23.70 11.19 -11.58
CA GLU A 108 23.89 12.00 -12.80
C GLU A 108 23.78 13.51 -12.55
N GLY A 109 23.53 13.92 -11.29
CA GLY A 109 23.47 15.32 -10.87
C GLY A 109 22.07 15.89 -10.64
N GLY A 110 21.01 15.08 -10.76
CA GLY A 110 19.66 15.48 -10.39
C GLY A 110 19.53 15.72 -8.87
N ASP A 111 18.81 16.76 -8.48
CA ASP A 111 18.59 17.08 -7.06
C ASP A 111 17.44 16.21 -6.50
N VAL A 112 17.76 14.96 -6.20
CA VAL A 112 16.80 13.99 -5.60
C VAL A 112 17.05 13.87 -4.12
N ARG A 113 16.01 14.14 -3.31
CA ARG A 113 16.09 14.14 -1.85
C ARG A 113 15.06 13.20 -1.22
N MET A 114 15.52 12.40 -0.27
CA MET A 114 14.64 11.60 0.59
C MET A 114 14.01 12.49 1.65
N VAL A 115 12.70 12.36 1.83
CA VAL A 115 11.93 13.02 2.89
C VAL A 115 11.05 12.01 3.65
N TYR A 116 10.71 12.32 4.88
CA TYR A 116 9.84 11.47 5.72
C TYR A 116 8.40 11.97 5.78
N SER A 117 8.15 13.16 5.20
CA SER A 117 6.83 13.78 5.19
C SER A 117 6.70 14.71 3.99
N PRO A 118 5.50 14.84 3.37
CA PRO A 118 5.24 15.86 2.37
C PRO A 118 5.41 17.30 2.90
N LEU A 119 5.28 17.50 4.23
CA LEU A 119 5.53 18.79 4.84
C LEU A 119 7.03 19.17 4.86
N GLU A 120 7.94 18.19 4.80
CA GLU A 120 9.37 18.48 4.60
C GLU A 120 9.64 18.98 3.18
N ALA A 121 8.96 18.40 2.16
CA ALA A 121 9.02 18.91 0.81
C ALA A 121 8.47 20.35 0.72
N LEU A 122 7.38 20.64 1.40
CA LEU A 122 6.84 21.99 1.50
C LEU A 122 7.83 22.97 2.18
N LYS A 123 8.54 22.51 3.22
CA LYS A 123 9.62 23.30 3.85
C LYS A 123 10.74 23.60 2.86
N LEU A 124 11.15 22.60 2.07
CA LEU A 124 12.17 22.82 1.02
C LEU A 124 11.72 23.84 -0.02
N ALA A 125 10.43 23.89 -0.39
CA ALA A 125 9.91 24.90 -1.31
C ALA A 125 10.05 26.34 -0.74
N ARG A 126 9.76 26.50 0.56
CA ARG A 126 9.96 27.82 1.23
C ARG A 126 11.43 28.25 1.28
N GLU A 127 12.34 27.30 1.48
CA GLU A 127 13.78 27.53 1.62
C GLU A 127 14.50 27.73 0.27
N ASN A 128 13.86 27.32 -0.84
CA ASN A 128 14.43 27.37 -2.19
C ASN A 128 13.47 28.06 -3.17
N PRO A 129 13.20 29.36 -3.03
CA PRO A 129 12.20 30.06 -3.85
C PRO A 129 12.51 30.09 -5.35
N ASP A 130 13.78 29.90 -5.74
CA ASP A 130 14.26 29.86 -7.13
C ASP A 130 14.25 28.46 -7.75
N LYS A 131 13.77 27.44 -6.98
CA LYS A 131 13.68 26.05 -7.41
C LYS A 131 12.24 25.57 -7.33
N GLU A 132 11.90 24.67 -8.23
CA GLU A 132 10.65 23.92 -8.15
C GLU A 132 10.82 22.71 -7.23
N VAL A 133 9.94 22.51 -6.26
CA VAL A 133 9.96 21.33 -5.40
C VAL A 133 8.80 20.42 -5.75
N VAL A 134 9.14 19.22 -6.22
CA VAL A 134 8.15 18.21 -6.57
C VAL A 134 8.17 17.08 -5.54
N PHE A 135 7.04 16.74 -4.98
CA PHE A 135 6.88 15.60 -4.10
C PHE A 135 6.19 14.43 -4.82
N PHE A 136 6.82 13.27 -4.84
CA PHE A 136 6.22 12.05 -5.37
C PHE A 136 5.26 11.48 -4.33
N ALA A 137 4.00 11.77 -4.46
CA ALA A 137 2.93 11.46 -3.52
C ALA A 137 2.40 10.03 -3.74
N VAL A 138 3.17 9.05 -3.29
CA VAL A 138 2.82 7.62 -3.32
C VAL A 138 2.17 7.21 -2.01
N GLY A 139 1.03 6.53 -2.06
CA GLY A 139 0.37 6.08 -0.83
C GLY A 139 -1.01 5.49 -1.03
N PHE A 140 -1.58 5.07 0.08
CA PHE A 140 -2.98 4.72 0.27
C PHE A 140 -3.69 5.83 1.06
N GLU A 141 -4.93 5.56 1.48
CA GLU A 141 -5.75 6.48 2.28
C GLU A 141 -5.04 6.93 3.58
N THR A 142 -4.10 6.14 4.09
CA THR A 142 -3.34 6.45 5.30
C THR A 142 -2.45 7.69 5.14
N THR A 143 -1.82 7.84 3.99
CA THR A 143 -0.88 8.95 3.71
C THR A 143 -1.57 10.14 3.04
N ALA A 144 -2.75 9.95 2.48
CA ALA A 144 -3.52 10.98 1.79
C ALA A 144 -3.77 12.25 2.66
N PRO A 145 -4.06 12.17 3.98
CA PRO A 145 -4.20 13.38 4.79
C PRO A 145 -2.96 14.27 4.84
N GLY A 146 -1.77 13.65 4.91
CA GLY A 146 -0.49 14.38 4.94
C GLY A 146 -0.22 15.11 3.63
N ASN A 147 -0.49 14.45 2.50
CA ASN A 147 -0.33 15.03 1.17
C ASN A 147 -1.38 16.12 0.92
N ALA A 148 -2.62 15.87 1.24
CA ALA A 148 -3.66 16.90 1.20
C ALA A 148 -3.31 18.12 2.03
N MET A 149 -2.70 17.93 3.21
CA MET A 149 -2.27 19.02 4.08
C MET A 149 -1.14 19.83 3.45
N ALA A 150 -0.18 19.21 2.77
CA ALA A 150 0.92 19.91 2.10
C ALA A 150 0.39 20.80 0.96
N VAL A 151 -0.47 20.27 0.10
CA VAL A 151 -1.12 21.04 -0.98
C VAL A 151 -1.99 22.16 -0.43
N TYR A 152 -2.81 21.87 0.60
CA TYR A 152 -3.65 22.87 1.25
C TYR A 152 -2.83 24.02 1.84
N GLN A 153 -1.72 23.72 2.52
CA GLN A 153 -0.83 24.74 3.10
C GLN A 153 -0.10 25.52 2.01
N ALA A 154 0.41 24.85 0.96
CA ALA A 154 1.02 25.53 -0.18
C ALA A 154 0.07 26.56 -0.78
N ALA A 155 -1.18 26.19 -1.02
CA ALA A 155 -2.20 27.09 -1.55
C ALA A 155 -2.52 28.25 -0.58
N LYS A 156 -2.63 27.97 0.71
CA LYS A 156 -2.90 28.98 1.75
C LYS A 156 -1.78 30.00 1.88
N GLU A 157 -0.53 29.56 1.68
CA GLU A 157 0.67 30.40 1.76
C GLU A 157 1.03 31.09 0.43
N GLY A 158 0.33 30.72 -0.66
CA GLY A 158 0.61 31.26 -2.00
C GLY A 158 1.94 30.76 -2.59
N LEU A 159 2.42 29.58 -2.17
CA LEU A 159 3.62 28.96 -2.72
C LEU A 159 3.32 28.41 -4.11
N ASN A 160 4.02 28.91 -5.13
CA ASN A 160 3.82 28.49 -6.51
C ASN A 160 4.91 27.53 -7.00
N ASN A 161 5.93 27.29 -6.19
CA ASN A 161 7.07 26.43 -6.47
C ASN A 161 7.02 25.08 -5.75
N PHE A 162 5.83 24.62 -5.37
CA PHE A 162 5.56 23.28 -4.85
C PHE A 162 4.55 22.57 -5.74
N SER A 163 4.72 21.28 -5.97
CA SER A 163 3.72 20.45 -6.63
C SER A 163 3.86 18.98 -6.22
N GLU A 164 2.80 18.20 -6.44
CA GLU A 164 2.76 16.77 -6.18
C GLU A 164 2.58 15.98 -7.48
N LEU A 165 3.40 14.94 -7.66
CA LEU A 165 3.14 13.87 -8.62
C LEU A 165 2.30 12.81 -7.90
N VAL A 166 0.98 12.85 -8.10
CA VAL A 166 0.01 12.07 -7.30
C VAL A 166 -0.11 10.65 -7.84
N SER A 167 0.25 9.66 -7.01
CA SER A 167 0.10 8.22 -7.25
C SER A 167 -0.60 7.51 -6.09
N HIS A 168 -1.63 8.16 -5.53
CA HIS A 168 -2.46 7.57 -4.47
C HIS A 168 -3.49 6.61 -5.03
N VAL A 169 -3.65 5.49 -4.34
CA VAL A 169 -4.61 4.43 -4.65
C VAL A 169 -5.50 4.11 -3.45
N LEU A 170 -6.64 3.46 -3.69
CA LEU A 170 -7.70 3.18 -2.72
C LEU A 170 -7.91 1.69 -2.54
N VAL A 171 -7.92 1.23 -1.28
CA VAL A 171 -8.01 -0.19 -0.94
C VAL A 171 -9.37 -0.82 -1.30
N PRO A 172 -10.54 -0.23 -0.97
CA PRO A 172 -11.84 -0.89 -1.24
C PRO A 172 -12.09 -1.24 -2.71
N PRO A 173 -11.83 -0.36 -3.71
CA PRO A 173 -11.99 -0.73 -5.11
C PRO A 173 -11.05 -1.85 -5.57
N ALA A 174 -9.84 -1.93 -5.00
CA ALA A 174 -8.91 -3.03 -5.31
C ALA A 174 -9.42 -4.36 -4.77
N MET A 175 -10.00 -4.39 -3.56
CA MET A 175 -10.65 -5.58 -3.01
C MET A 175 -11.82 -6.04 -3.90
N GLU A 176 -12.67 -5.12 -4.36
CA GLU A 176 -13.77 -5.45 -5.29
C GLU A 176 -13.26 -6.01 -6.62
N ALA A 177 -12.20 -5.41 -7.18
CA ALA A 177 -11.58 -5.88 -8.42
C ALA A 177 -11.07 -7.33 -8.28
N LEU A 178 -10.42 -7.65 -7.16
CA LEU A 178 -9.95 -9.01 -6.88
C LEU A 178 -11.11 -9.99 -6.68
N LEU A 179 -12.12 -9.63 -5.88
CA LEU A 179 -13.28 -10.47 -5.60
C LEU A 179 -14.15 -10.74 -6.85
N SER A 180 -14.20 -9.80 -7.78
CA SER A 180 -14.95 -9.96 -9.04
C SER A 180 -14.18 -10.72 -10.13
N SER A 181 -12.89 -11.00 -9.91
CA SER A 181 -12.08 -11.77 -10.86
C SER A 181 -12.58 -13.21 -10.97
N PRO A 182 -12.68 -13.78 -12.18
CA PRO A 182 -13.04 -15.20 -12.36
C PRO A 182 -11.98 -16.16 -11.77
N GLU A 183 -10.76 -15.71 -11.56
CA GLU A 183 -9.68 -16.48 -10.94
C GLU A 183 -9.61 -16.28 -9.41
N ASN A 184 -10.55 -15.51 -8.82
CA ASN A 184 -10.55 -15.24 -7.39
C ASN A 184 -10.65 -16.52 -6.57
N ARG A 185 -9.76 -16.64 -5.58
CA ARG A 185 -9.76 -17.73 -4.60
C ARG A 185 -9.84 -17.22 -3.14
N VAL A 186 -9.89 -15.91 -2.96
CA VAL A 186 -9.92 -15.27 -1.64
C VAL A 186 -11.31 -15.40 -1.05
N GLN A 187 -11.38 -15.88 0.19
CA GLN A 187 -12.64 -16.13 0.91
C GLN A 187 -12.85 -15.19 2.11
N ALA A 188 -11.78 -14.47 2.51
CA ALA A 188 -11.84 -13.48 3.58
C ALA A 188 -10.67 -12.50 3.52
N TYR A 189 -10.80 -11.35 4.22
CA TYR A 189 -9.76 -10.34 4.28
C TYR A 189 -9.37 -9.97 5.71
N LEU A 190 -8.06 -9.83 5.94
CA LEU A 190 -7.52 -9.02 7.02
C LEU A 190 -7.30 -7.61 6.46
N ALA A 191 -8.15 -6.66 6.85
CA ALA A 191 -8.08 -5.29 6.37
C ALA A 191 -7.02 -4.48 7.11
N ALA A 192 -6.44 -3.51 6.40
CA ALA A 192 -5.39 -2.64 6.91
C ALA A 192 -5.90 -1.71 8.02
N GLY A 193 -5.56 -1.98 9.27
CA GLY A 193 -6.05 -1.20 10.41
C GLY A 193 -5.69 0.28 10.34
N HIS A 194 -4.52 0.65 9.77
CA HIS A 194 -4.13 2.05 9.61
C HIS A 194 -4.97 2.78 8.55
N VAL A 195 -5.41 2.12 7.48
CA VAL A 195 -6.38 2.67 6.52
C VAL A 195 -7.70 2.94 7.23
N CYS A 196 -8.18 1.96 8.01
CA CYS A 196 -9.41 2.09 8.79
C CYS A 196 -9.32 3.19 9.88
N THR A 197 -8.13 3.53 10.35
CA THR A 197 -7.95 4.66 11.28
C THR A 197 -8.34 5.99 10.63
N VAL A 198 -8.09 6.14 9.33
CA VAL A 198 -8.45 7.34 8.56
C VAL A 198 -9.87 7.25 8.03
N MET A 199 -10.21 6.16 7.34
CA MET A 199 -11.47 6.04 6.60
C MET A 199 -12.61 5.38 7.38
N GLY A 200 -12.29 4.68 8.48
CA GLY A 200 -13.24 3.81 9.16
C GLY A 200 -13.37 2.46 8.45
N TRP A 201 -14.42 1.70 8.77
CA TRP A 201 -14.68 0.42 8.09
C TRP A 201 -16.03 0.39 7.36
N ASN A 202 -16.80 1.47 7.39
CA ASN A 202 -18.13 1.51 6.76
C ASN A 202 -18.09 1.22 5.26
N GLU A 203 -17.00 1.60 4.59
CA GLU A 203 -16.81 1.35 3.16
C GLU A 203 -16.66 -0.14 2.80
N TYR A 204 -16.31 -0.99 3.77
CA TYR A 204 -16.20 -2.44 3.57
C TYR A 204 -17.53 -3.18 3.70
N ILE A 205 -18.56 -2.59 4.33
CA ILE A 205 -19.87 -3.22 4.54
C ILE A 205 -20.49 -3.68 3.20
N PRO A 206 -20.61 -2.82 2.17
CA PRO A 206 -21.19 -3.23 0.89
C PRO A 206 -20.38 -4.36 0.22
N ILE A 207 -19.06 -4.39 0.39
CA ILE A 207 -18.18 -5.42 -0.17
C ILE A 207 -18.45 -6.77 0.51
N ALA A 208 -18.45 -6.79 1.85
CA ALA A 208 -18.72 -7.98 2.63
C ALA A 208 -20.11 -8.57 2.30
N GLU A 209 -21.12 -7.73 2.21
CA GLU A 209 -22.51 -8.13 1.88
C GLU A 209 -22.66 -8.66 0.45
N LYS A 210 -22.03 -7.97 -0.54
CA LYS A 210 -22.11 -8.34 -1.95
C LYS A 210 -21.39 -9.67 -2.25
N TYR A 211 -20.19 -9.83 -1.73
CA TYR A 211 -19.34 -10.98 -2.03
C TYR A 211 -19.40 -12.10 -0.98
N LYS A 212 -20.15 -11.90 0.11
CA LYS A 212 -20.29 -12.87 1.22
C LYS A 212 -18.93 -13.26 1.81
N VAL A 213 -18.08 -12.28 2.06
CA VAL A 213 -16.72 -12.47 2.61
C VAL A 213 -16.58 -11.69 3.92
N PRO A 214 -16.10 -12.31 5.00
CA PRO A 214 -15.75 -11.58 6.22
C PRO A 214 -14.55 -10.68 5.98
N ILE A 215 -14.57 -9.47 6.56
CA ILE A 215 -13.48 -8.51 6.50
C ILE A 215 -13.17 -8.06 7.92
N VAL A 216 -11.93 -8.28 8.36
CA VAL A 216 -11.51 -8.01 9.74
C VAL A 216 -10.38 -6.98 9.75
N PRO A 217 -10.64 -5.71 10.10
CA PRO A 217 -9.59 -4.73 10.37
C PRO A 217 -8.70 -5.19 11.53
N THR A 218 -7.38 -5.30 11.30
CA THR A 218 -6.41 -5.72 12.31
C THR A 218 -5.32 -4.70 12.55
N GLY A 219 -4.71 -4.76 13.74
CA GLY A 219 -3.41 -4.16 13.97
C GLY A 219 -2.28 -4.97 13.33
N PHE A 220 -1.03 -4.70 13.74
CA PHE A 220 0.19 -5.17 13.07
C PHE A 220 1.08 -6.02 13.97
N GLU A 221 0.83 -6.02 15.26
CA GLU A 221 1.57 -6.87 16.19
C GLU A 221 1.14 -8.35 16.02
N PRO A 222 1.99 -9.32 16.36
CA PRO A 222 1.68 -10.74 16.16
C PRO A 222 0.34 -11.18 16.73
N ILE A 223 -0.01 -10.71 17.94
CA ILE A 223 -1.28 -11.04 18.58
C ILE A 223 -2.46 -10.38 17.87
N ASP A 224 -2.31 -9.14 17.37
CA ASP A 224 -3.35 -8.50 16.56
C ASP A 224 -3.72 -9.35 15.35
N ILE A 225 -2.69 -9.80 14.63
CA ILE A 225 -2.86 -10.61 13.42
C ILE A 225 -3.49 -11.96 13.75
N LEU A 226 -2.99 -12.65 14.77
CA LEU A 226 -3.55 -13.95 15.20
C LEU A 226 -5.00 -13.83 15.67
N GLN A 227 -5.35 -12.77 16.40
CA GLN A 227 -6.74 -12.49 16.78
C GLN A 227 -7.62 -12.20 15.57
N GLY A 228 -7.11 -11.42 14.61
CA GLY A 228 -7.80 -11.16 13.35
C GLY A 228 -8.06 -12.45 12.57
N ILE A 229 -7.06 -13.33 12.44
CA ILE A 229 -7.21 -14.64 11.81
C ILE A 229 -8.28 -15.48 12.55
N LEU A 230 -8.23 -15.53 13.88
CA LEU A 230 -9.22 -16.27 14.67
C LEU A 230 -10.65 -15.76 14.40
N LEU A 231 -10.89 -14.46 14.47
CA LEU A 231 -12.19 -13.86 14.17
C LEU A 231 -12.66 -14.17 12.74
N THR A 232 -11.72 -14.14 11.79
CA THR A 232 -11.99 -14.45 10.39
C THR A 232 -12.40 -15.93 10.23
N VAL A 233 -11.66 -16.85 10.83
CA VAL A 233 -11.94 -18.30 10.76
C VAL A 233 -13.28 -18.62 11.44
N GLN A 234 -13.57 -18.01 12.59
CA GLN A 234 -14.86 -18.18 13.25
C GLN A 234 -16.02 -17.77 12.35
N GLN A 235 -15.92 -16.62 11.68
CA GLN A 235 -16.95 -16.18 10.74
C GLN A 235 -17.11 -17.14 9.56
N LEU A 236 -16.00 -17.60 8.98
CA LEU A 236 -16.01 -18.53 7.84
C LEU A 236 -16.68 -19.86 8.22
N GLU A 237 -16.34 -20.44 9.37
CA GLU A 237 -16.92 -21.70 9.83
C GLU A 237 -18.41 -21.57 10.22
N GLU A 238 -18.83 -20.39 10.66
CA GLU A 238 -20.23 -20.08 10.99
C GLU A 238 -21.05 -19.56 9.78
N GLY A 239 -20.43 -19.40 8.60
CA GLY A 239 -21.09 -18.85 7.42
C GLY A 239 -21.49 -17.37 7.56
N ARG A 240 -20.79 -16.61 8.39
CA ARG A 240 -20.98 -15.17 8.59
C ARG A 240 -20.02 -14.36 7.71
N TYR A 241 -20.41 -13.14 7.38
CA TYR A 241 -19.62 -12.23 6.53
C TYR A 241 -19.74 -10.78 7.02
N ASN A 242 -19.46 -10.56 8.29
CA ASN A 242 -19.54 -9.25 8.92
C ASN A 242 -18.18 -8.54 8.91
N ILE A 243 -18.23 -7.23 9.19
CA ILE A 243 -17.03 -6.49 9.58
C ILE A 243 -16.84 -6.65 11.09
N GLU A 244 -15.78 -7.33 11.51
CA GLU A 244 -15.40 -7.44 12.92
C GLU A 244 -14.07 -6.75 13.16
N ASN A 245 -14.12 -5.62 13.87
CA ASN A 245 -12.93 -4.81 14.13
C ASN A 245 -12.08 -5.40 15.26
N GLN A 246 -10.94 -6.02 14.96
CA GLN A 246 -9.95 -6.44 15.96
C GLN A 246 -9.19 -5.24 16.53
N TYR A 247 -8.95 -4.18 15.74
CA TYR A 247 -8.10 -3.05 16.12
C TYR A 247 -8.85 -1.95 16.89
N THR A 248 -9.67 -2.36 17.85
CA THR A 248 -10.62 -1.50 18.57
C THR A 248 -9.98 -0.35 19.33
N ARG A 249 -8.68 -0.48 19.73
CA ARG A 249 -7.95 0.57 20.46
C ARG A 249 -7.67 1.82 19.61
N VAL A 250 -7.79 1.73 18.27
CA VAL A 250 -7.47 2.83 17.36
C VAL A 250 -8.57 3.08 16.34
N VAL A 251 -9.15 2.02 15.77
CA VAL A 251 -10.09 2.09 14.64
C VAL A 251 -11.51 2.31 15.12
N LYS A 252 -12.20 3.27 14.49
CA LYS A 252 -13.63 3.58 14.67
C LYS A 252 -14.38 3.35 13.35
N ALA A 253 -15.68 3.13 13.43
CA ALA A 253 -16.53 2.87 12.27
C ALA A 253 -16.46 4.00 11.23
N GLU A 254 -16.53 5.25 11.68
CA GLU A 254 -16.52 6.45 10.87
C GLU A 254 -15.10 6.96 10.51
N GLY A 255 -14.05 6.42 11.15
CA GLY A 255 -12.67 6.87 10.98
C GLY A 255 -12.41 8.27 11.51
N ASN A 256 -11.50 9.00 10.87
CA ASN A 256 -11.11 10.37 11.20
C ASN A 256 -11.79 11.39 10.27
N ILE A 257 -12.94 11.88 10.69
CA ILE A 257 -13.76 12.83 9.90
C ILE A 257 -13.01 14.11 9.48
N PRO A 258 -12.20 14.77 10.33
CA PRO A 258 -11.40 15.92 9.91
C PRO A 258 -10.43 15.58 8.77
N ALA A 259 -9.74 14.44 8.86
CA ALA A 259 -8.82 13.97 7.80
C ALA A 259 -9.56 13.69 6.49
N GLN A 260 -10.70 13.01 6.55
CA GLN A 260 -11.54 12.73 5.38
C GLN A 260 -12.05 14.01 4.71
N LYS A 261 -12.42 15.03 5.49
CA LYS A 261 -12.84 16.34 4.94
C LYS A 261 -11.70 17.03 4.20
N LEU A 262 -10.49 16.98 4.74
CA LEU A 262 -9.31 17.54 4.07
C LEU A 262 -8.98 16.81 2.78
N ILE A 263 -9.02 15.47 2.80
CA ILE A 263 -8.83 14.65 1.59
C ILE A 263 -9.84 15.07 0.51
N LYS A 264 -11.13 15.15 0.85
CA LYS A 264 -12.21 15.53 -0.09
C LYS A 264 -12.13 16.97 -0.59
N ASP A 265 -11.51 17.90 0.16
CA ASP A 265 -11.28 19.27 -0.34
C ASP A 265 -10.17 19.29 -1.39
N VAL A 266 -9.11 18.51 -1.19
CA VAL A 266 -7.91 18.55 -2.03
C VAL A 266 -7.94 17.55 -3.16
N PHE A 267 -8.45 16.35 -2.92
CA PHE A 267 -8.47 15.26 -3.89
C PHE A 267 -9.89 14.89 -4.32
N GLU A 268 -10.00 14.44 -5.54
CA GLU A 268 -11.19 13.76 -6.07
C GLU A 268 -10.83 12.36 -6.56
N ILE A 269 -11.81 11.46 -6.56
CA ILE A 269 -11.65 10.06 -6.98
C ILE A 269 -11.49 10.01 -8.50
N THR A 270 -10.59 9.11 -8.94
CA THR A 270 -10.33 8.85 -10.37
C THR A 270 -10.02 7.38 -10.60
N ASP A 271 -10.14 6.94 -11.84
CA ASP A 271 -9.61 5.66 -12.26
C ASP A 271 -8.08 5.67 -12.12
N ARG A 272 -7.51 4.54 -11.67
CA ARG A 272 -6.07 4.44 -11.51
C ARG A 272 -5.58 3.08 -12.02
N LYS A 273 -4.45 3.10 -12.70
CA LYS A 273 -3.72 1.87 -13.03
C LYS A 273 -2.97 1.40 -11.79
N TRP A 274 -3.05 0.10 -11.54
CA TRP A 274 -2.31 -0.60 -10.49
C TRP A 274 -1.29 -1.51 -11.13
N ARG A 275 -0.05 -1.43 -10.67
CA ARG A 275 1.06 -2.21 -11.25
C ARG A 275 0.76 -3.71 -11.20
N GLY A 276 0.81 -4.37 -12.38
CA GLY A 276 0.56 -5.79 -12.51
C GLY A 276 -0.90 -6.25 -12.35
N ILE A 277 -1.86 -5.32 -12.16
CA ILE A 277 -3.29 -5.63 -12.07
C ILE A 277 -4.06 -4.99 -13.24
N GLY A 278 -3.71 -3.75 -13.60
CA GLY A 278 -4.39 -2.99 -14.65
C GLY A 278 -5.16 -1.79 -14.11
N ILE A 279 -6.04 -1.23 -14.96
CA ILE A 279 -6.87 -0.08 -14.58
C ILE A 279 -8.04 -0.57 -13.72
N ILE A 280 -8.17 0.01 -12.53
CA ILE A 280 -9.30 -0.21 -11.63
C ILE A 280 -10.10 1.08 -11.56
N PRO A 281 -11.41 1.05 -11.88
CA PRO A 281 -12.27 2.23 -11.81
C PRO A 281 -12.36 2.78 -10.38
N ASN A 282 -12.39 4.09 -10.24
CA ASN A 282 -12.56 4.81 -8.96
C ASN A 282 -11.56 4.40 -7.87
N SER A 283 -10.35 4.01 -8.24
CA SER A 283 -9.38 3.39 -7.33
C SER A 283 -8.18 4.26 -6.97
N GLY A 284 -8.25 5.54 -7.22
CA GLY A 284 -7.18 6.46 -6.84
C GLY A 284 -7.63 7.90 -6.71
N TYR A 285 -6.68 8.75 -6.34
CA TYR A 285 -6.89 10.18 -6.20
C TYR A 285 -6.17 10.96 -7.30
N LYS A 286 -6.78 12.09 -7.70
CA LYS A 286 -6.14 13.21 -8.40
C LYS A 286 -6.51 14.50 -7.67
N LEU A 287 -5.77 15.58 -7.91
CA LEU A 287 -6.10 16.89 -7.36
C LEU A 287 -7.42 17.42 -7.94
N THR A 288 -8.24 18.06 -7.09
CA THR A 288 -9.44 18.77 -7.54
C THR A 288 -9.05 19.97 -8.40
N GLU A 289 -9.98 20.48 -9.21
CA GLU A 289 -9.76 21.68 -10.07
C GLU A 289 -9.24 22.87 -9.25
N LYS A 290 -9.67 23.02 -7.99
CA LYS A 290 -9.22 24.05 -7.04
C LYS A 290 -7.70 24.02 -6.82
N TYR A 291 -7.08 22.85 -6.81
CA TYR A 291 -5.66 22.64 -6.53
C TYR A 291 -4.85 22.18 -7.74
N LYS A 292 -5.42 22.22 -8.92
CA LYS A 292 -4.80 21.78 -10.19
C LYS A 292 -3.43 22.41 -10.48
N ALA A 293 -3.18 23.62 -10.01
CA ALA A 293 -1.89 24.28 -10.17
C ALA A 293 -0.72 23.55 -9.47
N TYR A 294 -1.04 22.68 -8.52
CA TYR A 294 -0.08 21.85 -7.77
C TYR A 294 0.12 20.45 -8.37
N ASP A 295 -0.47 20.15 -9.53
CA ASP A 295 -0.32 18.87 -10.23
C ASP A 295 0.96 18.86 -11.07
N ALA A 296 1.96 18.09 -10.61
CA ALA A 296 3.24 17.98 -11.29
C ALA A 296 3.12 17.29 -12.66
N ALA A 297 2.21 16.32 -12.83
CA ALA A 297 2.03 15.64 -14.11
C ALA A 297 1.54 16.61 -15.20
N LEU A 298 0.66 17.53 -14.83
CA LEU A 298 0.19 18.59 -15.74
C LEU A 298 1.28 19.67 -15.96
N LYS A 299 1.96 20.10 -14.88
CA LYS A 299 2.99 21.12 -14.93
C LYS A 299 4.13 20.77 -15.85
N TYR A 300 4.59 19.51 -15.80
CA TYR A 300 5.72 19.00 -16.60
C TYR A 300 5.28 18.28 -17.88
N ASN A 301 3.99 18.17 -18.14
CA ASN A 301 3.44 17.48 -19.32
C ASN A 301 3.98 16.06 -19.51
N VAL A 302 4.06 15.26 -18.44
CA VAL A 302 4.62 13.90 -18.45
C VAL A 302 3.58 12.80 -18.58
N GLY A 303 2.30 13.13 -18.60
CA GLY A 303 1.19 12.16 -18.66
C GLY A 303 1.13 11.27 -19.90
N HIS A 304 1.93 11.60 -20.94
CA HIS A 304 2.02 10.82 -22.18
C HIS A 304 3.10 9.71 -22.15
N ILE A 305 3.86 9.59 -21.05
CA ILE A 305 4.90 8.58 -20.92
C ILE A 305 4.25 7.20 -20.78
N GLU A 306 4.56 6.32 -21.72
CA GLU A 306 4.19 4.91 -21.69
C GLU A 306 5.39 4.07 -21.27
N SER A 307 5.15 2.97 -20.56
CA SER A 307 6.17 2.10 -20.01
C SER A 307 5.78 0.64 -20.16
N GLU A 308 6.77 -0.22 -20.34
CA GLU A 308 6.57 -1.66 -20.52
C GLU A 308 7.18 -2.43 -19.36
N GLU A 309 6.34 -3.22 -18.67
CA GLU A 309 6.76 -4.03 -17.52
C GLU A 309 7.67 -5.19 -17.95
N SER A 310 8.60 -5.57 -17.08
CA SER A 310 9.44 -6.75 -17.30
C SER A 310 8.57 -8.02 -17.44
N PRO A 311 8.68 -8.76 -18.55
CA PRO A 311 7.87 -9.97 -18.77
C PRO A 311 8.21 -11.11 -17.80
N VAL A 312 9.33 -11.02 -17.11
CA VAL A 312 9.79 -12.03 -16.13
C VAL A 312 9.14 -11.81 -14.76
N CYS A 313 8.75 -10.58 -14.45
CA CYS A 313 8.18 -10.24 -13.14
C CYS A 313 6.71 -10.66 -13.02
N ILE A 314 6.40 -11.59 -12.11
CA ILE A 314 5.03 -12.05 -11.84
C ILE A 314 4.40 -11.38 -10.61
N SER A 315 4.88 -10.23 -10.19
CA SER A 315 4.38 -9.55 -8.98
C SER A 315 2.88 -9.29 -8.99
N GLY A 316 2.30 -8.96 -10.15
CA GLY A 316 0.86 -8.79 -10.30
C GLY A 316 0.05 -10.05 -9.95
N ILE A 317 0.52 -11.23 -10.37
CA ILE A 317 -0.11 -12.52 -10.05
C ILE A 317 0.02 -12.82 -8.54
N ILE A 318 1.15 -12.46 -7.94
CA ILE A 318 1.38 -12.60 -6.49
C ILE A 318 0.42 -11.71 -5.70
N LEU A 319 0.30 -10.44 -6.08
CA LEU A 319 -0.58 -9.46 -5.41
C LEU A 319 -2.08 -9.74 -5.61
N GLN A 320 -2.42 -10.60 -6.55
CA GLN A 320 -3.78 -11.14 -6.72
C GLN A 320 -4.03 -12.40 -5.86
N GLY A 321 -3.04 -12.85 -5.09
CA GLY A 321 -3.15 -14.05 -4.25
C GLY A 321 -3.13 -15.38 -5.01
N LEU A 322 -2.78 -15.37 -6.31
CA LEU A 322 -2.78 -16.56 -7.17
C LEU A 322 -1.48 -17.34 -7.08
N LYS A 323 -0.37 -16.68 -6.75
CA LYS A 323 0.94 -17.29 -6.52
C LYS A 323 1.64 -16.68 -5.30
N LYS A 324 2.63 -17.42 -4.77
CA LYS A 324 3.54 -16.93 -3.73
C LYS A 324 4.91 -16.57 -4.32
N PRO A 325 5.69 -15.65 -3.69
CA PRO A 325 6.98 -15.20 -4.20
C PRO A 325 7.96 -16.31 -4.60
N PRO A 326 8.12 -17.43 -3.85
CA PRO A 326 9.01 -18.52 -4.25
C PRO A 326 8.63 -19.23 -5.55
N GLN A 327 7.40 -19.04 -6.05
CA GLN A 327 6.95 -19.60 -7.32
C GLN A 327 7.35 -18.74 -8.54
N CYS A 328 7.96 -17.56 -8.29
CA CYS A 328 8.52 -16.73 -9.36
C CYS A 328 9.86 -17.31 -9.84
N PRO A 329 10.05 -17.53 -11.14
CA PRO A 329 11.31 -18.09 -11.67
C PRO A 329 12.56 -17.29 -11.34
N ALA A 330 12.42 -15.96 -11.28
CA ALA A 330 13.53 -15.02 -10.97
C ALA A 330 13.78 -14.83 -9.48
N PHE A 331 12.88 -15.29 -8.60
CA PHE A 331 12.96 -15.04 -7.16
C PHE A 331 14.25 -15.61 -6.54
N GLY A 332 15.02 -14.74 -5.87
CA GLY A 332 16.28 -15.10 -5.22
C GLY A 332 17.42 -15.47 -6.16
N LYS A 333 17.26 -15.23 -7.46
CA LYS A 333 18.26 -15.42 -8.52
C LYS A 333 18.58 -14.08 -9.16
N GLU A 334 17.95 -13.78 -10.31
CA GLU A 334 18.09 -12.50 -11.01
C GLU A 334 17.37 -11.35 -10.27
N CYS A 335 16.35 -11.69 -9.46
CA CYS A 335 15.57 -10.73 -8.69
C CYS A 335 15.88 -10.84 -7.20
N THR A 336 16.62 -9.89 -6.67
CA THR A 336 17.00 -9.77 -5.24
C THR A 336 16.73 -8.33 -4.76
N PRO A 337 16.75 -8.05 -3.45
CA PRO A 337 16.63 -6.68 -2.94
C PRO A 337 17.70 -5.72 -3.45
N GLU A 338 18.88 -6.23 -3.83
CA GLU A 338 19.99 -5.46 -4.42
C GLU A 338 19.76 -5.19 -5.92
N HIS A 339 19.09 -6.14 -6.60
CA HIS A 339 18.79 -6.07 -8.03
C HIS A 339 17.31 -6.41 -8.29
N PRO A 340 16.38 -5.53 -7.87
CA PRO A 340 14.95 -5.80 -7.99
C PRO A 340 14.49 -5.69 -9.46
N LEU A 341 13.80 -6.73 -9.96
CA LEU A 341 13.12 -6.68 -11.25
C LEU A 341 11.72 -6.05 -11.15
N GLY A 342 11.17 -5.92 -9.95
CA GLY A 342 9.87 -5.32 -9.70
C GLY A 342 9.77 -4.71 -8.31
N ALA A 343 8.82 -3.81 -8.14
CA ALA A 343 8.66 -3.00 -6.93
C ALA A 343 8.40 -3.82 -5.66
N THR A 344 7.80 -5.01 -5.77
CA THR A 344 7.55 -5.92 -4.62
C THR A 344 8.82 -6.48 -3.98
N MET A 345 9.97 -6.39 -4.65
CA MET A 345 11.28 -6.77 -4.11
C MET A 345 12.02 -5.58 -3.46
N VAL A 346 11.54 -4.35 -3.63
CA VAL A 346 12.20 -3.12 -3.13
C VAL A 346 11.81 -2.84 -1.68
N SER A 347 10.51 -2.68 -1.42
CA SER A 347 10.00 -2.33 -0.10
C SER A 347 10.01 -3.53 0.85
N SER A 348 10.35 -3.29 2.12
CA SER A 348 10.23 -4.30 3.18
C SER A 348 8.79 -4.78 3.43
N GLU A 349 7.80 -4.01 2.94
CA GLU A 349 6.38 -4.34 2.96
C GLU A 349 5.94 -5.09 1.69
N GLY A 350 6.79 -5.20 0.69
CA GLY A 350 6.51 -5.98 -0.51
C GLY A 350 6.62 -7.47 -0.24
N ALA A 351 5.67 -8.25 -0.76
CA ALA A 351 5.63 -9.69 -0.54
C ALA A 351 6.95 -10.40 -0.92
N CYS A 352 7.54 -10.04 -2.07
CA CYS A 352 8.80 -10.65 -2.51
C CYS A 352 9.95 -10.35 -1.55
N ALA A 353 10.14 -9.09 -1.14
CA ALA A 353 11.21 -8.71 -0.23
C ALA A 353 11.02 -9.33 1.17
N ALA A 354 9.79 -9.41 1.66
CA ALA A 354 9.48 -10.03 2.94
C ALA A 354 9.77 -11.54 2.92
N TYR A 355 9.36 -12.26 1.86
CA TYR A 355 9.72 -13.67 1.69
C TYR A 355 11.22 -13.87 1.57
N TYR A 356 11.92 -13.07 0.77
CA TYR A 356 13.38 -13.18 0.61
C TYR A 356 14.11 -13.04 1.94
N ARG A 357 13.62 -12.17 2.81
CA ARG A 357 14.26 -11.86 4.09
C ARG A 357 13.93 -12.86 5.20
N TYR A 358 12.71 -13.36 5.26
CA TYR A 358 12.19 -14.07 6.42
C TYR A 358 11.74 -15.50 6.16
N HIS A 359 11.38 -15.86 4.95
CA HIS A 359 10.91 -17.21 4.64
C HIS A 359 12.11 -18.08 4.20
N ARG A 360 12.66 -18.82 5.16
CA ARG A 360 13.77 -19.76 4.96
C ARG A 360 13.32 -21.20 4.94
#